data_7a9ae3524142226f2860126b91fb8f0e
#
_entry.id   7a9ae3524142226f2860126b91fb8f0e
#
_cell.length_a   1.000
_cell.length_b   1.000
_cell.length_c   1.000
_cell.angle_alpha   90.00
_cell.angle_beta   90.00
_cell.angle_gamma   90.00
#
_symmetry.space_group_name_H-M   'P 1'
#
loop_
_entity.id
_entity.type
_entity.pdbx_description
1 polymer ?
#
loop_
_entity_poly.entity_id
_entity_poly.type
_entity_poly.pdbx_seq_one_letter_code
_entity_poly.pdbx_strand_id
1 'polypeptide(L)'
;MLNPSAYALGANRSCIRDLFEYGCQRAAVVGRENVYDYSLGNPSIPSPKEVDETVRRILDDTDSLLIHGYTSAVGDYATRKAISDDLNARYGVSTVPEEFFIGCGAAPELVSVFRALAVPGAEILAVAPYFPEYKPFAQEAGLEFKVVPADIPSFQINLTAMEQMITPSTQAIILNSPNNPSGVVYTEETLKGLAALLERKSKEYGHPIYIIADEPYRELVYGGVKVPFIPCLYKNTIVCYSYSKSLSLPGERIGYV
;
A
#
# COMPACT_ATOMS: atom_id res chain seq x y z
N MET A 1 14.01 -0.85 29.98
CA MET A 1 14.47 -1.98 29.15
C MET A 1 13.83 -1.77 27.77
N LEU A 2 14.63 -1.77 26.69
CA LEU A 2 14.12 -1.63 25.32
C LEU A 2 13.75 -3.02 24.77
N ASN A 3 12.77 -3.07 23.86
CA ASN A 3 12.50 -4.29 23.09
C ASN A 3 13.70 -4.57 22.16
N PRO A 4 14.43 -5.69 22.31
CA PRO A 4 15.64 -5.95 21.52
C PRO A 4 15.37 -6.05 20.02
N SER A 5 14.23 -6.61 19.61
CA SER A 5 13.87 -6.76 18.21
C SER A 5 13.57 -5.40 17.57
N ALA A 6 12.80 -4.54 18.23
CA ALA A 6 12.52 -3.19 17.76
C ALA A 6 13.79 -2.32 17.70
N TYR A 7 14.68 -2.48 18.72
CA TYR A 7 15.97 -1.80 18.71
C TYR A 7 16.83 -2.24 17.50
N ALA A 8 16.89 -3.54 17.21
CA ALA A 8 17.67 -4.07 16.09
C ALA A 8 17.16 -3.55 14.74
N LEU A 9 15.84 -3.44 14.56
CA LEU A 9 15.24 -2.86 13.36
C LEU A 9 15.63 -1.39 13.17
N GLY A 10 15.72 -0.62 14.26
CA GLY A 10 16.13 0.79 14.18
C GLY A 10 17.64 1.00 14.08
N ALA A 11 18.45 0.10 14.65
CA ALA A 11 19.89 0.17 14.64
C ALA A 11 20.52 -0.24 13.30
N ASN A 12 19.86 -1.15 12.56
CA ASN A 12 20.31 -1.60 11.26
C ASN A 12 19.77 -0.66 10.16
N ARG A 13 20.65 0.15 9.61
CA ARG A 13 20.27 1.03 8.49
C ARG A 13 19.91 0.22 7.25
N SER A 14 18.88 0.67 6.52
CA SER A 14 18.58 0.09 5.23
C SER A 14 19.58 0.59 4.17
N CYS A 15 19.98 -0.30 3.27
CA CYS A 15 20.85 0.04 2.14
C CYS A 15 20.29 1.21 1.30
N ILE A 16 18.97 1.31 1.16
CA ILE A 16 18.30 2.40 0.43
C ILE A 16 18.59 3.76 1.09
N ARG A 17 18.53 3.83 2.43
CA ARG A 17 18.81 5.07 3.17
C ARG A 17 20.28 5.45 3.09
N ASP A 18 21.17 4.47 3.20
CA ASP A 18 22.61 4.70 3.09
C ASP A 18 22.98 5.25 1.68
N LEU A 19 22.37 4.69 0.62
CA LEU A 19 22.56 5.17 -0.75
C LEU A 19 22.00 6.60 -0.95
N PHE A 20 20.84 6.88 -0.38
CA PHE A 20 20.26 8.23 -0.44
C PHE A 20 21.15 9.27 0.27
N GLU A 21 21.60 8.97 1.49
CA GLU A 21 22.51 9.85 2.24
C GLU A 21 23.84 10.05 1.49
N TYR A 22 24.39 9.00 0.91
CA TYR A 22 25.59 9.09 0.06
C TYR A 22 25.33 9.99 -1.16
N GLY A 23 24.19 9.85 -1.83
CA GLY A 23 23.78 10.70 -2.95
C GLY A 23 23.70 12.18 -2.54
N CYS A 24 23.12 12.48 -1.38
CA CYS A 24 23.07 13.84 -0.84
C CYS A 24 24.48 14.42 -0.55
N GLN A 25 25.35 13.63 0.08
CA GLN A 25 26.74 14.03 0.36
C GLN A 25 27.52 14.27 -0.94
N ARG A 26 27.34 13.39 -1.94
CA ARG A 26 27.98 13.54 -3.24
C ARG A 26 27.50 14.78 -3.98
N ALA A 27 26.20 15.08 -3.93
CA ALA A 27 25.63 16.27 -4.53
C ALA A 27 26.19 17.56 -3.95
N ALA A 28 26.48 17.60 -2.66
CA ALA A 28 27.13 18.74 -2.03
C ALA A 28 28.55 19.02 -2.53
N VAL A 29 29.24 18.01 -3.08
CA VAL A 29 30.62 18.12 -3.59
C VAL A 29 30.64 18.42 -5.08
N VAL A 30 29.81 17.73 -5.88
CA VAL A 30 29.90 17.79 -7.35
C VAL A 30 28.78 18.57 -8.03
N GLY A 31 27.80 19.06 -7.25
CA GLY A 31 26.58 19.68 -7.75
C GLY A 31 25.45 18.65 -7.93
N ARG A 32 24.22 19.06 -7.62
CA ARG A 32 23.03 18.17 -7.68
C ARG A 32 22.76 17.68 -9.10
N GLU A 33 23.03 18.49 -10.10
CA GLU A 33 22.86 18.20 -11.51
C GLU A 33 23.79 17.09 -12.03
N ASN A 34 24.84 16.76 -11.28
CA ASN A 34 25.81 15.72 -11.61
C ASN A 34 25.58 14.41 -10.82
N VAL A 35 24.46 14.31 -10.08
CA VAL A 35 24.13 13.11 -9.31
C VAL A 35 22.78 12.54 -9.77
N TYR A 36 22.82 11.35 -10.34
CA TYR A 36 21.65 10.60 -10.78
C TYR A 36 21.25 9.62 -9.67
N ASP A 37 20.40 10.12 -8.76
CA ASP A 37 19.98 9.37 -7.58
C ASP A 37 18.70 8.59 -7.86
N TYR A 38 18.80 7.26 -7.84
CA TYR A 38 17.70 6.31 -8.00
C TYR A 38 17.44 5.50 -6.72
N SER A 39 17.97 5.94 -5.58
CA SER A 39 17.87 5.19 -4.32
C SER A 39 16.51 5.31 -3.67
N LEU A 40 15.89 6.50 -3.66
CA LEU A 40 14.61 6.76 -3.04
C LEU A 40 13.58 7.13 -4.11
N GLY A 41 12.45 6.43 -4.12
CA GLY A 41 11.35 6.65 -5.07
C GLY A 41 10.57 7.95 -4.81
N ASN A 42 11.26 9.10 -4.75
CA ASN A 42 10.59 10.39 -4.62
C ASN A 42 10.08 10.84 -6.00
N PRO A 43 8.81 11.30 -6.11
CA PRO A 43 8.31 11.86 -7.36
C PRO A 43 9.19 13.00 -7.86
N SER A 44 9.51 12.99 -9.16
CA SER A 44 10.30 14.02 -9.83
C SER A 44 9.44 15.01 -10.63
N ILE A 45 8.13 14.77 -10.69
CA ILE A 45 7.13 15.62 -11.35
C ILE A 45 6.42 16.42 -10.27
N PRO A 46 6.21 17.75 -10.45
CA PRO A 46 5.45 18.56 -9.51
C PRO A 46 4.03 18.02 -9.33
N SER A 47 3.42 18.31 -8.17
CA SER A 47 1.99 18.09 -7.98
C SER A 47 1.18 18.90 -9.00
N PRO A 48 -0.03 18.42 -9.37
CA PRO A 48 -0.94 19.21 -10.19
C PRO A 48 -1.20 20.59 -9.56
N LYS A 49 -1.22 21.66 -10.38
CA LYS A 49 -1.45 23.04 -9.90
C LYS A 49 -2.77 23.19 -9.15
N GLU A 50 -3.76 22.39 -9.49
CA GLU A 50 -5.07 22.33 -8.87
C GLU A 50 -5.00 21.98 -7.37
N VAL A 51 -3.98 21.24 -6.96
CA VAL A 51 -3.72 20.94 -5.54
C VAL A 51 -3.39 22.22 -4.79
N ASP A 52 -2.38 22.97 -5.28
CA ASP A 52 -1.97 24.24 -4.67
C ASP A 52 -3.10 25.27 -4.68
N GLU A 53 -3.82 25.38 -5.77
CA GLU A 53 -4.96 26.29 -5.91
C GLU A 53 -6.08 25.93 -4.91
N THR A 54 -6.35 24.63 -4.74
CA THR A 54 -7.35 24.15 -3.79
C THR A 54 -6.93 24.41 -2.34
N VAL A 55 -5.67 24.16 -1.99
CA VAL A 55 -5.15 24.44 -0.64
C VAL A 55 -5.27 25.93 -0.31
N ARG A 56 -4.88 26.81 -1.25
CA ARG A 56 -5.03 28.29 -1.05
C ARG A 56 -6.48 28.67 -0.83
N ARG A 57 -7.39 28.17 -1.67
CA ARG A 57 -8.83 28.43 -1.54
C ARG A 57 -9.38 27.96 -0.20
N ILE A 58 -8.99 26.76 0.27
CA ILE A 58 -9.41 26.28 1.59
C ILE A 58 -8.94 27.21 2.70
N LEU A 59 -7.68 27.68 2.64
CA LEU A 59 -7.13 28.59 3.64
C LEU A 59 -7.81 29.96 3.61
N ASP A 60 -8.21 30.45 2.44
CA ASP A 60 -8.83 31.78 2.27
C ASP A 60 -10.33 31.74 2.62
N ASP A 61 -11.04 30.70 2.29
CA ASP A 61 -12.51 30.64 2.32
C ASP A 61 -13.08 29.88 3.53
N THR A 62 -12.26 29.15 4.28
CA THR A 62 -12.73 28.28 5.38
C THR A 62 -12.26 28.84 6.73
N ASP A 63 -13.15 28.78 7.72
CA ASP A 63 -12.82 29.20 9.09
C ASP A 63 -11.63 28.39 9.65
N SER A 64 -10.67 29.10 10.24
CA SER A 64 -9.44 28.51 10.78
C SER A 64 -9.67 27.42 11.82
N LEU A 65 -10.74 27.54 12.64
CA LEU A 65 -11.09 26.52 13.62
C LEU A 65 -11.58 25.22 12.96
N LEU A 66 -12.20 25.31 11.80
CA LEU A 66 -12.61 24.13 11.02
C LEU A 66 -11.42 23.48 10.32
N ILE A 67 -10.50 24.29 9.76
CA ILE A 67 -9.31 23.76 9.07
C ILE A 67 -8.39 23.01 10.05
N HIS A 68 -8.16 23.60 11.23
CA HIS A 68 -7.17 23.10 12.20
C HIS A 68 -7.79 22.31 13.36
N GLY A 69 -9.11 22.15 13.36
CA GLY A 69 -9.83 21.38 14.37
C GLY A 69 -9.70 19.87 14.19
N TYR A 70 -10.05 19.12 15.22
CA TYR A 70 -10.16 17.67 15.10
C TYR A 70 -11.28 17.27 14.16
N THR A 71 -11.01 16.34 13.26
CA THR A 71 -12.04 15.63 12.48
C THR A 71 -12.56 14.41 13.26
N SER A 72 -13.52 13.69 12.69
CA SER A 72 -13.91 12.38 13.23
C SER A 72 -12.72 11.39 13.16
N ALA A 73 -12.69 10.39 14.03
CA ALA A 73 -11.60 9.42 14.11
C ALA A 73 -11.36 8.65 12.80
N VAL A 74 -12.38 8.48 11.97
CA VAL A 74 -12.30 7.83 10.66
C VAL A 74 -11.98 8.81 9.52
N GLY A 75 -11.84 10.08 9.81
CA GLY A 75 -11.62 11.15 8.84
C GLY A 75 -12.91 11.89 8.47
N ASP A 76 -12.76 12.99 7.74
CA ASP A 76 -13.86 13.82 7.28
C ASP A 76 -14.85 13.06 6.40
N TYR A 77 -16.15 13.23 6.64
CA TYR A 77 -17.20 12.52 5.91
C TYR A 77 -17.25 12.90 4.43
N ALA A 78 -17.11 14.20 4.11
CA ALA A 78 -17.16 14.66 2.73
C ALA A 78 -15.99 14.09 1.91
N THR A 79 -14.81 14.00 2.51
CA THR A 79 -13.63 13.38 1.91
C THR A 79 -13.87 11.89 1.65
N ARG A 80 -14.36 11.13 2.64
CA ARG A 80 -14.66 9.70 2.49
C ARG A 80 -15.74 9.47 1.43
N LYS A 81 -16.76 10.35 1.40
CA LYS A 81 -17.81 10.30 0.37
C LYS A 81 -17.25 10.54 -1.03
N ALA A 82 -16.38 11.52 -1.20
CA ALA A 82 -15.76 11.81 -2.49
C ALA A 82 -14.92 10.64 -3.00
N ILE A 83 -14.18 9.96 -2.11
CA ILE A 83 -13.43 8.74 -2.45
C ILE A 83 -14.37 7.62 -2.87
N SER A 84 -15.42 7.37 -2.10
CA SER A 84 -16.44 6.36 -2.42
C SER A 84 -17.11 6.63 -3.76
N ASP A 85 -17.56 7.87 -4.00
CA ASP A 85 -18.20 8.26 -5.26
C ASP A 85 -17.26 8.06 -6.47
N ASP A 86 -15.97 8.44 -6.34
CA ASP A 86 -14.96 8.25 -7.40
C ASP A 86 -14.73 6.77 -7.71
N LEU A 87 -14.54 5.94 -6.69
CA LEU A 87 -14.32 4.51 -6.89
C LEU A 87 -15.55 3.82 -7.50
N ASN A 88 -16.75 4.19 -7.05
CA ASN A 88 -18.00 3.67 -7.60
C ASN A 88 -18.16 4.06 -9.08
N ALA A 89 -17.84 5.31 -9.42
CA ALA A 89 -17.92 5.78 -10.81
C ALA A 89 -16.87 5.12 -11.72
N ARG A 90 -15.63 4.95 -11.23
CA ARG A 90 -14.52 4.41 -12.02
C ARG A 90 -14.57 2.89 -12.20
N TYR A 91 -15.00 2.17 -11.20
CA TYR A 91 -14.89 0.72 -11.15
C TYR A 91 -16.22 -0.03 -11.09
N GLY A 92 -17.34 0.69 -10.96
CA GLY A 92 -18.67 0.08 -10.88
C GLY A 92 -18.90 -0.72 -9.58
N VAL A 93 -18.17 -0.40 -8.54
CA VAL A 93 -18.40 -0.95 -7.19
C VAL A 93 -19.50 -0.17 -6.47
N SER A 94 -19.91 -0.63 -5.29
CA SER A 94 -20.99 -0.01 -4.51
C SER A 94 -20.52 0.24 -3.09
N THR A 95 -19.40 0.97 -2.95
CA THR A 95 -18.86 1.34 -1.63
C THR A 95 -19.67 2.49 -1.02
N VAL A 96 -19.62 2.59 0.30
CA VAL A 96 -20.22 3.67 1.09
C VAL A 96 -19.15 4.38 1.94
N PRO A 97 -19.34 5.64 2.35
CA PRO A 97 -18.35 6.40 3.10
C PRO A 97 -17.90 5.73 4.42
N GLU A 98 -18.76 4.89 5.01
CA GLU A 98 -18.49 4.15 6.25
C GLU A 98 -17.46 3.04 6.09
N GLU A 99 -17.15 2.64 4.86
CA GLU A 99 -16.12 1.64 4.55
C GLU A 99 -14.71 2.25 4.41
N PHE A 100 -14.58 3.57 4.60
CA PHE A 100 -13.30 4.27 4.45
C PHE A 100 -12.78 4.83 5.77
N PHE A 101 -11.47 4.70 5.95
CA PHE A 101 -10.70 5.33 7.01
C PHE A 101 -9.59 6.17 6.38
N ILE A 102 -9.51 7.46 6.71
CA ILE A 102 -8.46 8.35 6.23
C ILE A 102 -7.25 8.23 7.15
N GLY A 103 -6.09 7.99 6.54
CA GLY A 103 -4.84 7.79 7.27
C GLY A 103 -3.68 8.63 6.74
N CYS A 104 -2.53 8.42 7.37
CA CYS A 104 -1.31 9.17 7.08
C CYS A 104 -0.47 8.54 5.95
N GLY A 105 -1.12 8.02 4.91
CA GLY A 105 -0.49 7.34 3.78
C GLY A 105 -0.40 5.82 3.96
N ALA A 106 -0.18 5.08 2.88
CA ALA A 106 -0.31 3.63 2.83
C ALA A 106 0.51 2.87 3.90
N ALA A 107 1.72 3.33 4.27
CA ALA A 107 2.54 2.60 5.23
C ALA A 107 1.94 2.54 6.65
N PRO A 108 1.47 3.65 7.28
CA PRO A 108 0.74 3.59 8.54
C PRO A 108 -0.57 2.79 8.46
N GLU A 109 -1.23 2.84 7.32
CA GLU A 109 -2.45 2.08 7.07
C GLU A 109 -2.18 0.58 7.05
N LEU A 110 -1.13 0.13 6.36
CA LEU A 110 -0.68 -1.26 6.37
C LEU A 110 -0.35 -1.75 7.78
N VAL A 111 0.33 -0.94 8.59
CA VAL A 111 0.61 -1.26 10.00
C VAL A 111 -0.69 -1.46 10.77
N SER A 112 -1.67 -0.59 10.57
CA SER A 112 -2.97 -0.68 11.23
C SER A 112 -3.75 -1.91 10.79
N VAL A 113 -3.77 -2.22 9.49
CA VAL A 113 -4.42 -3.41 8.92
C VAL A 113 -3.75 -4.70 9.43
N PHE A 114 -2.41 -4.76 9.43
CA PHE A 114 -1.70 -5.92 9.97
C PHE A 114 -2.03 -6.13 11.44
N ARG A 115 -2.07 -5.05 12.22
CA ARG A 115 -2.44 -5.10 13.64
C ARG A 115 -3.88 -5.58 13.85
N ALA A 116 -4.80 -5.14 13.01
CA ALA A 116 -6.22 -5.56 13.07
C ALA A 116 -6.40 -7.05 12.75
N LEU A 117 -5.55 -7.63 11.90
CA LEU A 117 -5.58 -9.04 11.52
C LEU A 117 -4.72 -9.94 12.42
N ALA A 118 -3.97 -9.35 13.35
CA ALA A 118 -3.05 -10.10 14.21
C ALA A 118 -3.80 -10.83 15.32
N VAL A 119 -4.00 -12.13 15.12
CA VAL A 119 -4.42 -13.08 16.15
C VAL A 119 -3.26 -14.04 16.48
N PRO A 120 -3.23 -14.69 17.65
CA PRO A 120 -2.13 -15.59 18.02
C PRO A 120 -1.87 -16.67 16.96
N GLY A 121 -0.64 -16.74 16.47
CA GLY A 121 -0.22 -17.70 15.45
C GLY A 121 -0.64 -17.34 14.01
N ALA A 122 -1.22 -16.17 13.80
CA ALA A 122 -1.60 -15.72 12.45
C ALA A 122 -0.40 -15.44 11.55
N GLU A 123 -0.60 -15.67 10.26
CA GLU A 123 0.39 -15.47 9.23
C GLU A 123 -0.13 -14.61 8.06
N ILE A 124 0.79 -13.85 7.46
CA ILE A 124 0.56 -13.09 6.22
C ILE A 124 1.55 -13.58 5.15
N LEU A 125 1.06 -13.76 3.93
CA LEU A 125 1.87 -14.14 2.79
C LEU A 125 2.07 -12.93 1.86
N ALA A 126 3.29 -12.80 1.32
CA ALA A 126 3.61 -11.83 0.27
C ALA A 126 4.25 -12.55 -0.93
N VAL A 127 4.01 -12.03 -2.14
CA VAL A 127 4.64 -12.56 -3.36
C VAL A 127 5.99 -11.86 -3.58
N ALA A 128 7.06 -12.62 -3.79
CA ALA A 128 8.38 -12.07 -4.12
C ALA A 128 8.45 -11.60 -5.59
N PRO A 129 9.21 -10.50 -5.90
CA PRO A 129 9.79 -9.57 -4.94
C PRO A 129 8.72 -8.65 -4.34
N TYR A 130 8.91 -8.22 -3.11
CA TYR A 130 7.96 -7.40 -2.37
C TYR A 130 8.63 -6.17 -1.75
N PHE A 131 7.82 -5.19 -1.34
CA PHE A 131 8.31 -4.01 -0.63
C PHE A 131 8.89 -4.40 0.73
N PRO A 132 10.18 -4.15 1.00
CA PRO A 132 10.89 -4.71 2.16
C PRO A 132 10.25 -4.43 3.52
N GLU A 133 9.53 -3.31 3.66
CA GLU A 133 8.92 -2.90 4.92
C GLU A 133 7.73 -3.78 5.35
N TYR A 134 7.16 -4.60 4.47
CA TYR A 134 6.06 -5.51 4.87
C TYR A 134 6.49 -6.48 5.96
N LYS A 135 7.71 -7.00 5.87
CA LYS A 135 8.23 -7.94 6.86
C LYS A 135 8.35 -7.33 8.25
N PRO A 136 9.02 -6.16 8.46
CA PRO A 136 9.04 -5.51 9.77
C PRO A 136 7.64 -5.10 10.26
N PHE A 137 6.72 -4.66 9.39
CA PHE A 137 5.34 -4.33 9.79
C PHE A 137 4.60 -5.58 10.33
N ALA A 138 4.73 -6.72 9.64
CA ALA A 138 4.13 -7.97 10.09
C ALA A 138 4.72 -8.44 11.43
N GLN A 139 6.05 -8.40 11.56
CA GLN A 139 6.75 -8.78 12.78
C GLN A 139 6.35 -7.92 13.98
N GLU A 140 6.23 -6.60 13.80
CA GLU A 140 5.78 -5.67 14.83
C GLU A 140 4.34 -5.94 15.27
N ALA A 141 3.49 -6.34 14.33
CA ALA A 141 2.13 -6.76 14.63
C ALA A 141 2.04 -8.14 15.31
N GLY A 142 3.13 -8.91 15.35
CA GLY A 142 3.16 -10.28 15.90
C GLY A 142 2.68 -11.35 14.90
N LEU A 143 2.69 -11.02 13.61
CA LEU A 143 2.33 -11.94 12.53
C LEU A 143 3.55 -12.70 12.00
N GLU A 144 3.37 -13.96 11.64
CA GLU A 144 4.37 -14.69 10.86
C GLU A 144 4.32 -14.19 9.40
N PHE A 145 5.49 -13.82 8.86
CA PHE A 145 5.59 -13.32 7.50
C PHE A 145 6.21 -14.39 6.60
N LYS A 146 5.45 -14.85 5.61
CA LYS A 146 5.86 -15.87 4.64
C LYS A 146 5.98 -15.29 3.24
N VAL A 147 6.91 -15.82 2.45
CA VAL A 147 7.20 -15.33 1.11
C VAL A 147 6.94 -16.42 0.09
N VAL A 148 5.98 -16.14 -0.79
CA VAL A 148 5.62 -17.02 -1.91
C VAL A 148 6.51 -16.64 -3.11
N PRO A 149 7.22 -17.60 -3.75
CA PRO A 149 7.97 -17.31 -4.96
C PRO A 149 7.04 -16.91 -6.10
N ALA A 150 7.45 -15.90 -6.87
CA ALA A 150 6.74 -15.53 -8.08
C ALA A 150 6.96 -16.55 -9.20
N ASP A 151 6.12 -16.48 -10.22
CA ASP A 151 6.35 -17.19 -11.47
C ASP A 151 7.41 -16.45 -12.32
N ILE A 152 8.47 -17.13 -12.72
CA ILE A 152 9.59 -16.55 -13.46
C ILE A 152 9.55 -17.02 -14.91
N PRO A 153 9.72 -16.10 -15.89
CA PRO A 153 10.17 -14.70 -15.78
C PRO A 153 9.06 -13.66 -15.68
N SER A 154 7.79 -14.07 -15.59
CA SER A 154 6.64 -13.17 -15.67
C SER A 154 6.45 -12.29 -14.43
N PHE A 155 6.97 -12.72 -13.28
CA PHE A 155 6.72 -12.18 -11.94
C PHE A 155 5.22 -12.14 -11.55
N GLN A 156 4.40 -12.93 -12.24
CA GLN A 156 3.00 -13.14 -11.83
C GLN A 156 2.93 -14.00 -10.58
N ILE A 157 1.76 -14.05 -9.94
CA ILE A 157 1.53 -14.87 -8.75
C ILE A 157 1.62 -16.35 -9.14
N ASN A 158 2.54 -17.08 -8.53
CA ASN A 158 2.60 -18.53 -8.67
C ASN A 158 1.50 -19.17 -7.82
N LEU A 159 0.37 -19.45 -8.44
CA LEU A 159 -0.82 -19.99 -7.75
C LEU A 159 -0.58 -21.36 -7.13
N THR A 160 0.26 -22.20 -7.74
CA THR A 160 0.62 -23.51 -7.19
C THR A 160 1.42 -23.37 -5.90
N ALA A 161 2.45 -22.52 -5.92
CA ALA A 161 3.23 -22.23 -4.71
C ALA A 161 2.39 -21.53 -3.63
N MET A 162 1.50 -20.63 -4.04
CA MET A 162 0.57 -19.95 -3.13
C MET A 162 -0.32 -20.96 -2.42
N GLU A 163 -0.93 -21.88 -3.15
CA GLU A 163 -1.80 -22.91 -2.57
C GLU A 163 -1.08 -23.81 -1.56
N GLN A 164 0.17 -24.17 -1.84
CA GLN A 164 0.98 -24.98 -0.94
C GLN A 164 1.36 -24.28 0.36
N MET A 165 1.43 -22.94 0.33
CA MET A 165 1.85 -22.13 1.47
C MET A 165 0.71 -21.61 2.33
N ILE A 166 -0.51 -21.57 1.81
CA ILE A 166 -1.71 -21.17 2.57
C ILE A 166 -2.04 -22.26 3.59
N THR A 167 -2.21 -21.88 4.84
CA THR A 167 -2.54 -22.74 5.97
C THR A 167 -3.80 -22.27 6.70
N PRO A 168 -4.35 -23.02 7.65
CA PRO A 168 -5.44 -22.54 8.50
C PRO A 168 -5.10 -21.30 9.34
N SER A 169 -3.83 -20.94 9.48
CA SER A 169 -3.38 -19.73 10.17
C SER A 169 -3.28 -18.51 9.25
N THR A 170 -3.42 -18.68 7.94
CA THR A 170 -3.29 -17.58 6.97
C THR A 170 -4.47 -16.62 7.09
N GLN A 171 -4.18 -15.37 7.48
CA GLN A 171 -5.19 -14.30 7.59
C GLN A 171 -5.31 -13.48 6.31
N ALA A 172 -4.16 -13.22 5.64
CA ALA A 172 -4.18 -12.40 4.44
C ALA A 172 -3.00 -12.69 3.50
N ILE A 173 -3.21 -12.30 2.24
CA ILE A 173 -2.17 -12.19 1.22
C ILE A 173 -1.99 -10.70 0.93
N ILE A 174 -0.76 -10.16 1.08
CA ILE A 174 -0.48 -8.79 0.65
C ILE A 174 -0.02 -8.77 -0.80
N LEU A 175 -0.65 -7.93 -1.60
CA LEU A 175 -0.35 -7.69 -3.00
C LEU A 175 -0.06 -6.22 -3.24
N ASN A 176 0.96 -5.92 -4.03
CA ASN A 176 1.26 -4.58 -4.52
C ASN A 176 1.26 -4.61 -6.06
N SER A 177 0.32 -3.93 -6.69
CA SER A 177 0.16 -3.93 -8.14
C SER A 177 -0.38 -2.57 -8.63
N PRO A 178 0.38 -1.84 -9.44
CA PRO A 178 1.75 -2.11 -9.93
C PRO A 178 2.74 -2.34 -8.81
N ASN A 179 3.68 -3.28 -9.01
CA ASN A 179 4.54 -3.79 -7.95
C ASN A 179 5.82 -2.94 -7.75
N ASN A 180 6.19 -2.72 -6.52
CA ASN A 180 7.51 -2.29 -6.10
C ASN A 180 8.26 -3.49 -5.49
N PRO A 181 9.41 -3.98 -6.04
CA PRO A 181 10.24 -3.30 -7.03
C PRO A 181 10.12 -3.79 -8.48
N SER A 182 9.32 -4.82 -8.79
CA SER A 182 9.37 -5.48 -10.11
C SER A 182 8.73 -4.66 -11.24
N GLY A 183 7.87 -3.69 -10.93
CA GLY A 183 7.10 -2.92 -11.92
C GLY A 183 5.96 -3.71 -12.58
N VAL A 184 5.74 -4.94 -12.18
CA VAL A 184 4.72 -5.82 -12.79
C VAL A 184 3.32 -5.43 -12.34
N VAL A 185 2.37 -5.46 -13.28
CA VAL A 185 0.94 -5.45 -13.02
C VAL A 185 0.43 -6.89 -13.06
N TYR A 186 -0.22 -7.33 -12.00
CA TYR A 186 -0.87 -8.65 -12.00
C TYR A 186 -2.04 -8.66 -12.96
N THR A 187 -2.09 -9.71 -13.80
CA THR A 187 -3.19 -9.85 -14.78
C THR A 187 -4.50 -10.18 -14.09
N GLU A 188 -5.60 -9.80 -14.75
CA GLU A 188 -6.94 -10.12 -14.26
C GLU A 188 -7.13 -11.66 -14.15
N GLU A 189 -6.55 -12.42 -15.07
CA GLU A 189 -6.58 -13.89 -15.05
C GLU A 189 -5.90 -14.44 -13.78
N THR A 190 -4.69 -13.96 -13.48
CA THR A 190 -3.95 -14.37 -12.28
C THR A 190 -4.70 -14.01 -11.00
N LEU A 191 -5.27 -12.80 -10.94
CA LEU A 191 -6.06 -12.34 -9.78
C LEU A 191 -7.36 -13.12 -9.61
N LYS A 192 -8.06 -13.47 -10.70
CA LYS A 192 -9.24 -14.37 -10.65
C LYS A 192 -8.87 -15.77 -10.15
N GLY A 193 -7.73 -16.29 -10.60
CA GLY A 193 -7.20 -17.57 -10.10
C GLY A 193 -6.92 -17.52 -8.60
N LEU A 194 -6.30 -16.44 -8.12
CA LEU A 194 -6.07 -16.22 -6.69
C LEU A 194 -7.40 -16.11 -5.92
N ALA A 195 -8.34 -15.30 -6.41
CA ALA A 195 -9.65 -15.14 -5.77
C ALA A 195 -10.37 -16.49 -5.59
N ALA A 196 -10.42 -17.32 -6.65
CA ALA A 196 -11.01 -18.65 -6.58
C ALA A 196 -10.29 -19.58 -5.59
N LEU A 197 -8.95 -19.50 -5.52
CA LEU A 197 -8.15 -20.22 -4.54
C LEU A 197 -8.52 -19.80 -3.11
N LEU A 198 -8.55 -18.48 -2.85
CA LEU A 198 -8.85 -17.94 -1.52
C LEU A 198 -10.28 -18.23 -1.08
N GLU A 199 -11.26 -18.17 -1.99
CA GLU A 199 -12.65 -18.57 -1.69
C GLU A 199 -12.75 -20.03 -1.26
N ARG A 200 -12.05 -20.92 -1.96
CA ARG A 200 -12.01 -22.35 -1.65
C ARG A 200 -11.35 -22.59 -0.28
N LYS A 201 -10.18 -21.98 -0.04
CA LYS A 201 -9.44 -22.10 1.23
C LYS A 201 -10.18 -21.47 2.41
N SER A 202 -10.84 -20.36 2.21
CA SER A 202 -11.68 -19.74 3.24
C SER A 202 -12.84 -20.65 3.67
N LYS A 203 -13.47 -21.34 2.72
CA LYS A 203 -14.51 -22.35 3.04
C LYS A 203 -13.92 -23.57 3.75
N GLU A 204 -12.75 -24.04 3.30
CA GLU A 204 -12.05 -25.19 3.89
C GLU A 204 -11.69 -24.93 5.36
N TYR A 205 -11.21 -23.72 5.67
CA TYR A 205 -10.72 -23.35 7.01
C TYR A 205 -11.76 -22.69 7.92
N GLY A 206 -12.91 -22.30 7.36
CA GLY A 206 -14.03 -21.73 8.12
C GLY A 206 -13.85 -20.26 8.51
N HIS A 207 -12.90 -19.54 7.90
CA HIS A 207 -12.70 -18.11 8.09
C HIS A 207 -12.25 -17.43 6.79
N PRO A 208 -12.52 -16.12 6.60
CA PRO A 208 -12.06 -15.42 5.42
C PRO A 208 -10.53 -15.29 5.41
N ILE A 209 -9.94 -15.42 4.22
CA ILE A 209 -8.56 -15.03 3.95
C ILE A 209 -8.63 -13.74 3.15
N TYR A 210 -8.06 -12.65 3.65
CA TYR A 210 -8.15 -11.34 3.01
C TYR A 210 -7.07 -11.16 1.93
N ILE A 211 -7.36 -10.29 0.95
CA ILE A 211 -6.31 -9.65 0.15
C ILE A 211 -6.09 -8.25 0.72
N ILE A 212 -4.85 -7.94 1.09
CA ILE A 212 -4.42 -6.57 1.38
C ILE A 212 -3.82 -6.02 0.09
N ALA A 213 -4.55 -5.13 -0.57
CA ALA A 213 -4.13 -4.49 -1.80
C ALA A 213 -3.42 -3.17 -1.48
N ASP A 214 -2.09 -3.17 -1.53
CA ASP A 214 -1.26 -1.98 -1.42
C ASP A 214 -1.15 -1.30 -2.79
N GLU A 215 -1.89 -0.21 -3.00
CA GLU A 215 -2.12 0.39 -4.32
C GLU A 215 -1.63 1.84 -4.48
N PRO A 216 -0.46 2.25 -3.99
CA PRO A 216 0.03 3.62 -4.16
C PRO A 216 0.38 3.94 -5.62
N TYR A 217 0.49 2.94 -6.49
CA TYR A 217 0.90 3.08 -7.90
C TYR A 217 -0.23 2.84 -8.90
N ARG A 218 -1.48 2.71 -8.44
CA ARG A 218 -2.65 2.34 -9.29
C ARG A 218 -2.75 3.16 -10.58
N GLU A 219 -2.47 4.45 -10.53
CA GLU A 219 -2.55 5.38 -11.65
C GLU A 219 -1.24 5.52 -12.43
N LEU A 220 -0.12 4.96 -11.92
CA LEU A 220 1.20 5.09 -12.54
C LEU A 220 1.50 3.90 -13.44
N VAL A 221 0.85 3.88 -14.59
CA VAL A 221 1.00 2.83 -15.60
C VAL A 221 1.30 3.44 -16.96
N TYR A 222 2.00 2.68 -17.80
CA TYR A 222 2.46 3.11 -19.11
C TYR A 222 1.98 2.12 -20.18
N GLY A 223 2.00 2.56 -21.44
CA GLY A 223 1.69 1.69 -22.58
C GLY A 223 0.25 1.17 -22.62
N GLY A 224 -0.71 1.86 -21.97
CA GLY A 224 -2.11 1.46 -21.99
C GLY A 224 -2.45 0.22 -21.12
N VAL A 225 -1.55 -0.20 -20.26
CA VAL A 225 -1.78 -1.30 -19.33
C VAL A 225 -2.94 -0.95 -18.39
N LYS A 226 -3.88 -1.89 -18.24
CA LYS A 226 -4.98 -1.75 -17.28
C LYS A 226 -4.60 -2.43 -15.97
N VAL A 227 -4.77 -1.71 -14.85
CA VAL A 227 -4.63 -2.27 -13.51
C VAL A 227 -6.00 -2.77 -13.07
N PRO A 228 -6.17 -4.08 -12.83
CA PRO A 228 -7.43 -4.59 -12.31
C PRO A 228 -7.67 -4.08 -10.89
N PHE A 229 -8.89 -3.60 -10.62
CA PHE A 229 -9.27 -3.21 -9.27
C PHE A 229 -9.70 -4.46 -8.48
N ILE A 230 -8.88 -4.88 -7.54
CA ILE A 230 -9.02 -6.18 -6.85
C ILE A 230 -10.37 -6.36 -6.16
N PRO A 231 -11.00 -5.33 -5.54
CA PRO A 231 -12.34 -5.47 -4.96
C PRO A 231 -13.44 -5.93 -5.94
N CYS A 232 -13.29 -5.67 -7.25
CA CYS A 232 -14.19 -6.20 -8.27
C CYS A 232 -14.09 -7.71 -8.49
N LEU A 233 -12.97 -8.32 -8.05
CA LEU A 233 -12.66 -9.74 -8.28
C LEU A 233 -12.78 -10.57 -7.02
N TYR A 234 -12.54 -9.97 -5.85
CA TYR A 234 -12.57 -10.65 -4.56
C TYR A 234 -13.09 -9.71 -3.46
N LYS A 235 -14.23 -10.07 -2.86
CA LYS A 235 -14.93 -9.21 -1.90
C LYS A 235 -14.19 -9.00 -0.57
N ASN A 236 -13.40 -9.99 -0.11
CA ASN A 236 -12.62 -9.88 1.11
C ASN A 236 -11.29 -9.17 0.83
N THR A 237 -11.36 -7.96 0.27
CA THR A 237 -10.20 -7.14 -0.07
C THR A 237 -10.17 -5.89 0.80
N ILE A 238 -9.01 -5.60 1.38
CA ILE A 238 -8.70 -4.37 2.10
C ILE A 238 -7.73 -3.57 1.23
N VAL A 239 -8.14 -2.40 0.77
CA VAL A 239 -7.31 -1.54 -0.08
C VAL A 239 -6.60 -0.52 0.81
N CYS A 240 -5.26 -0.44 0.70
CA CYS A 240 -4.45 0.63 1.27
C CYS A 240 -3.94 1.53 0.14
N TYR A 241 -4.37 2.77 0.12
CA TYR A 241 -4.05 3.71 -0.95
C TYR A 241 -3.32 4.95 -0.41
N SER A 242 -2.48 5.56 -1.25
CA SER A 242 -1.80 6.81 -0.92
C SER A 242 -1.74 7.76 -2.11
N TYR A 243 -1.92 9.05 -1.87
CA TYR A 243 -1.74 10.11 -2.85
C TYR A 243 -0.26 10.51 -3.04
N SER A 244 0.66 9.87 -2.31
CA SER A 244 2.10 10.14 -2.38
C SER A 244 2.68 10.03 -3.79
N LYS A 245 2.14 9.13 -4.62
CA LYS A 245 2.65 8.85 -5.97
C LYS A 245 1.75 9.44 -7.06
N SER A 246 0.45 9.20 -7.00
CA SER A 246 -0.52 9.65 -8.02
C SER A 246 -0.62 11.17 -8.15
N LEU A 247 -0.48 11.90 -7.04
CA LEU A 247 -0.51 13.37 -7.01
C LEU A 247 0.84 14.02 -6.67
N SER A 248 1.92 13.23 -6.60
CA SER A 248 3.24 13.75 -6.17
C SER A 248 3.21 14.45 -4.81
N LEU A 249 2.48 13.90 -3.84
CA LEU A 249 2.28 14.46 -2.50
C LEU A 249 2.88 13.58 -1.38
N PRO A 250 4.14 13.13 -1.47
CA PRO A 250 4.68 12.24 -0.44
C PRO A 250 4.86 12.93 0.91
N GLY A 251 5.02 14.24 0.93
CA GLY A 251 5.18 15.06 2.16
C GLY A 251 3.89 15.27 2.93
N GLU A 252 2.75 15.27 2.26
CA GLU A 252 1.43 15.54 2.86
C GLU A 252 0.93 14.39 3.74
N ARG A 253 1.47 13.21 3.57
CA ARG A 253 1.12 12.02 4.35
C ARG A 253 -0.39 11.75 4.38
N ILE A 254 -1.00 11.62 3.21
CA ILE A 254 -2.43 11.36 3.09
C ILE A 254 -2.71 10.09 2.28
N GLY A 255 -3.63 9.29 2.77
CA GLY A 255 -4.10 8.06 2.15
C GLY A 255 -5.41 7.60 2.77
N TYR A 256 -5.84 6.39 2.41
CA TYR A 256 -7.05 5.77 2.96
C TYR A 256 -6.99 4.24 2.93
N VAL A 257 -7.75 3.65 3.82
CA VAL A 257 -8.10 2.24 3.79
C VAL A 257 -9.55 2.13 3.43
#